data_499dd75aa33e1e5a7d607c8a4530b440
#
_entry.id   499dd75aa33e1e5a7d607c8a4530b440
#
_cell.length_a   1.000
_cell.length_b   1.000
_cell.length_c   1.000
_cell.angle_alpha   90.00
_cell.angle_beta   90.00
_cell.angle_gamma   90.00
#
_symmetry.space_group_name_H-M   'P 1'
#
loop_
_entity.id
_entity.type
_entity.pdbx_description
1 polymer ?
#
loop_
_entity_poly.entity_id
_entity_poly.type
_entity_poly.pdbx_seq_one_letter_code
_entity_poly.pdbx_strand_id
1 'polypeptide(L)'
;MKTTLAAAAAAVVALSACASKMSAPAPMMFSQASLPAAVQVPAGNKVVLETVGVGQITYECRAKANATGEFEWVFAGPDAKLMDRAGKQVGKYYGPPATWESMDGSKLTATQLAVAPGGTGNIPLQLVKANPAMGAGAMQGVTFIQRVATKGGVAPAMPCAAGNVGAKQIVNYQADYIFYKAS
;
A
#
# COMPACT_ATOMS: atom_id res chain seq x y z
N MET A 1 30.14 19.60 84.37
CA MET A 1 29.34 18.72 83.44
C MET A 1 29.45 19.30 82.05
N LYS A 2 30.22 18.66 81.16
CA LYS A 2 30.49 19.10 79.77
C LYS A 2 29.81 18.09 78.85
N THR A 3 28.77 18.51 78.14
CA THR A 3 28.06 17.69 77.14
C THR A 3 28.62 18.04 75.76
N THR A 4 29.23 17.07 75.10
CA THR A 4 29.74 17.14 73.76
C THR A 4 28.65 16.69 72.77
N LEU A 5 28.27 17.59 71.83
CA LEU A 5 27.40 17.28 70.71
C LEU A 5 28.25 16.67 69.57
N ALA A 6 27.91 15.48 69.14
CA ALA A 6 28.44 14.87 67.94
C ALA A 6 27.58 15.19 66.75
N ALA A 7 28.15 15.84 65.75
CA ALA A 7 27.49 16.10 64.46
C ALA A 7 27.70 14.92 63.49
N ALA A 8 26.65 14.28 63.09
CA ALA A 8 26.68 13.26 62.04
C ALA A 8 26.51 13.89 60.65
N ALA A 9 27.50 13.79 59.83
CA ALA A 9 27.45 14.22 58.43
C ALA A 9 26.88 13.09 57.57
N ALA A 10 25.71 13.30 56.99
CA ALA A 10 25.08 12.39 55.99
C ALA A 10 25.61 12.73 54.60
N ALA A 11 26.39 11.83 54.03
CA ALA A 11 26.82 11.92 52.63
C ALA A 11 25.70 11.42 51.70
N VAL A 12 25.12 12.32 50.89
CA VAL A 12 24.19 11.99 49.84
C VAL A 12 24.97 11.60 48.58
N VAL A 13 24.96 10.31 48.24
CA VAL A 13 25.53 9.81 47.00
C VAL A 13 24.44 9.98 45.88
N ALA A 14 24.62 10.94 45.01
CA ALA A 14 23.78 11.10 43.82
C ALA A 14 24.19 10.08 42.76
N LEU A 15 23.39 9.02 42.56
CA LEU A 15 23.53 8.14 41.42
C LEU A 15 22.98 8.84 40.17
N SER A 16 23.86 9.37 39.32
CA SER A 16 23.52 9.81 37.98
C SER A 16 23.24 8.60 37.10
N ALA A 17 21.97 8.24 36.94
CA ALA A 17 21.52 7.25 35.97
C ALA A 17 21.64 7.85 34.56
N CYS A 18 22.68 7.47 33.82
CA CYS A 18 22.76 7.72 32.37
C CYS A 18 21.70 6.88 31.68
N ALA A 19 20.51 7.44 31.46
CA ALA A 19 19.52 6.87 30.59
C ALA A 19 20.01 6.99 29.15
N SER A 20 20.61 5.92 28.62
CA SER A 20 20.88 5.78 27.19
C SER A 20 19.54 5.85 26.45
N LYS A 21 19.26 6.95 25.74
CA LYS A 21 18.15 7.03 24.81
C LYS A 21 18.39 5.96 23.74
N MET A 22 17.73 4.81 23.85
CA MET A 22 17.62 3.88 22.74
C MET A 22 16.88 4.61 21.62
N SER A 23 17.63 5.03 20.60
CA SER A 23 17.06 5.56 19.37
C SER A 23 16.23 4.44 18.75
N ALA A 24 14.92 4.68 18.55
CA ALA A 24 14.09 3.73 17.81
C ALA A 24 14.73 3.49 16.44
N PRO A 25 14.75 2.23 15.92
CA PRO A 25 15.24 1.96 14.59
C PRO A 25 14.50 2.87 13.60
N ALA A 26 15.24 3.52 12.71
CA ALA A 26 14.62 4.28 11.63
C ALA A 26 13.67 3.34 10.84
N PRO A 27 12.47 3.78 10.48
CA PRO A 27 11.56 2.94 9.69
C PRO A 27 12.29 2.52 8.42
N MET A 28 12.36 1.21 8.16
CA MET A 28 12.96 0.69 6.93
C MET A 28 12.12 1.18 5.75
N MET A 29 12.72 2.01 4.93
CA MET A 29 12.08 2.45 3.69
C MET A 29 11.97 1.25 2.73
N PHE A 30 10.88 1.21 1.98
CA PHE A 30 10.67 0.19 0.97
C PHE A 30 11.83 0.13 -0.03
N SER A 31 12.29 -1.09 -0.31
CA SER A 31 13.31 -1.37 -1.32
C SER A 31 12.72 -2.25 -2.42
N GLN A 32 12.88 -1.83 -3.67
CA GLN A 32 12.44 -2.61 -4.83
C GLN A 32 13.49 -3.60 -5.35
N ALA A 33 14.66 -3.70 -4.71
CA ALA A 33 15.79 -4.48 -5.22
C ALA A 33 15.48 -5.98 -5.40
N SER A 34 14.55 -6.53 -4.63
CA SER A 34 14.12 -7.93 -4.73
C SER A 34 12.93 -8.17 -5.66
N LEU A 35 12.35 -7.11 -6.24
CA LEU A 35 11.23 -7.25 -7.16
C LEU A 35 11.70 -7.70 -8.55
N PRO A 36 10.83 -8.39 -9.31
CA PRO A 36 11.08 -8.64 -10.73
C PRO A 36 11.36 -7.34 -11.48
N ALA A 37 12.38 -7.33 -12.35
CA ALA A 37 12.82 -6.13 -13.07
C ALA A 37 11.69 -5.42 -13.83
N ALA A 38 10.72 -6.18 -14.38
CA ALA A 38 9.60 -5.63 -15.13
C ALA A 38 8.74 -4.65 -14.32
N VAL A 39 8.68 -4.81 -13.00
CA VAL A 39 7.86 -3.96 -12.12
C VAL A 39 8.70 -3.01 -11.25
N GLN A 40 10.01 -2.91 -11.51
CA GLN A 40 10.85 -1.91 -10.86
C GLN A 40 10.65 -0.52 -11.47
N VAL A 41 10.60 0.49 -10.62
CA VAL A 41 10.53 1.89 -11.05
C VAL A 41 11.89 2.33 -11.57
N PRO A 42 11.97 3.04 -12.72
CA PRO A 42 13.22 3.53 -13.28
C PRO A 42 14.01 4.41 -12.31
N ALA A 43 15.33 4.44 -12.48
CA ALA A 43 16.21 5.35 -11.75
C ALA A 43 15.77 6.81 -11.91
N GLY A 44 16.17 7.68 -10.97
CA GLY A 44 15.74 9.09 -10.94
C GLY A 44 14.37 9.31 -10.27
N ASN A 45 13.84 8.29 -9.59
CA ASN A 45 12.62 8.39 -8.79
C ASN A 45 12.89 7.92 -7.36
N LYS A 46 12.21 8.53 -6.40
CA LYS A 46 12.31 8.19 -4.97
C LYS A 46 10.92 7.90 -4.39
N VAL A 47 10.88 7.00 -3.41
CA VAL A 47 9.67 6.72 -2.62
C VAL A 47 9.28 7.97 -1.83
N VAL A 48 8.00 8.34 -1.89
CA VAL A 48 7.46 9.49 -1.15
C VAL A 48 6.28 9.11 -0.26
N LEU A 49 5.62 8.00 -0.55
CA LEU A 49 4.51 7.51 0.25
C LEU A 49 4.41 5.99 0.12
N GLU A 50 4.23 5.33 1.25
CA GLU A 50 3.95 3.90 1.33
C GLU A 50 2.60 3.70 1.99
N THR A 51 1.73 2.91 1.37
CA THR A 51 0.43 2.58 1.94
C THR A 51 0.13 1.10 1.82
N VAL A 52 -0.71 0.60 2.70
CA VAL A 52 -1.32 -0.73 2.60
C VAL A 52 -2.77 -0.54 2.16
N GLY A 53 -3.09 -1.00 0.96
CA GLY A 53 -4.46 -1.06 0.47
C GLY A 53 -5.14 -2.30 1.04
N VAL A 54 -6.22 -2.11 1.78
CA VAL A 54 -7.05 -3.19 2.34
C VAL A 54 -8.48 -2.99 1.88
N GLY A 55 -9.03 -3.96 1.18
CA GLY A 55 -10.38 -3.83 0.64
C GLY A 55 -10.80 -4.99 -0.25
N GLN A 56 -11.56 -4.67 -1.27
CA GLN A 56 -12.27 -5.62 -2.11
C GLN A 56 -12.05 -5.32 -3.59
N ILE A 57 -12.15 -6.38 -4.38
CA ILE A 57 -12.22 -6.31 -5.84
C ILE A 57 -13.54 -6.92 -6.25
N THR A 58 -14.29 -6.21 -7.08
CA THR A 58 -15.49 -6.73 -7.74
C THR A 58 -15.12 -7.32 -9.09
N TYR A 59 -15.56 -8.54 -9.33
CA TYR A 59 -15.56 -9.19 -10.63
C TYR A 59 -16.98 -9.33 -11.15
N GLU A 60 -17.16 -9.26 -12.46
CA GLU A 60 -18.44 -9.47 -13.15
C GLU A 60 -18.29 -10.57 -14.19
N CYS A 61 -19.22 -11.50 -14.18
CA CYS A 61 -19.26 -12.56 -15.19
C CYS A 61 -19.74 -11.99 -16.52
N ARG A 62 -18.92 -12.07 -17.56
CA ARG A 62 -19.20 -11.54 -18.89
C ARG A 62 -18.89 -12.57 -19.97
N ALA A 63 -19.57 -12.44 -21.12
CA ALA A 63 -19.15 -13.17 -22.31
C ALA A 63 -17.74 -12.68 -22.72
N LYS A 64 -16.88 -13.63 -23.10
CA LYS A 64 -15.56 -13.29 -23.64
C LYS A 64 -15.71 -12.59 -24.98
N ALA A 65 -14.96 -11.50 -25.15
CA ALA A 65 -14.82 -10.89 -26.46
C ALA A 65 -14.15 -11.89 -27.43
N ASN A 66 -14.68 -12.02 -28.62
CA ASN A 66 -14.13 -12.88 -29.69
C ASN A 66 -14.12 -14.40 -29.42
N ALA A 67 -14.93 -14.89 -28.46
CA ALA A 67 -15.04 -16.32 -28.16
C ALA A 67 -16.52 -16.67 -27.88
N THR A 68 -17.26 -17.02 -28.94
CA THR A 68 -18.70 -17.33 -28.85
C THR A 68 -18.94 -18.48 -27.88
N GLY A 69 -19.85 -18.28 -26.92
CA GLY A 69 -20.21 -19.30 -25.94
C GLY A 69 -19.24 -19.46 -24.77
N GLU A 70 -18.16 -18.68 -24.72
CA GLU A 70 -17.24 -18.63 -23.59
C GLU A 70 -17.52 -17.44 -22.67
N PHE A 71 -17.27 -17.64 -21.38
CA PHE A 71 -17.54 -16.64 -20.34
C PHE A 71 -16.35 -16.55 -19.40
N GLU A 72 -16.16 -15.39 -18.79
CA GLU A 72 -15.07 -15.15 -17.85
C GLU A 72 -15.45 -14.13 -16.77
N TRP A 73 -14.78 -14.23 -15.62
CA TRP A 73 -14.83 -13.20 -14.60
C TRP A 73 -13.92 -12.02 -15.00
N VAL A 74 -14.54 -10.89 -15.28
CA VAL A 74 -13.83 -9.66 -15.66
C VAL A 74 -13.71 -8.76 -14.44
N PHE A 75 -12.52 -8.20 -14.24
CA PHE A 75 -12.29 -7.18 -13.21
C PHE A 75 -13.20 -5.98 -13.47
N ALA A 76 -14.07 -5.66 -12.50
CA ALA A 76 -15.00 -4.54 -12.58
C ALA A 76 -14.53 -3.31 -11.80
N GLY A 77 -13.74 -3.48 -10.76
CA GLY A 77 -13.15 -2.36 -10.04
C GLY A 77 -12.72 -2.72 -8.61
N PRO A 78 -11.80 -1.94 -8.02
CA PRO A 78 -11.43 -2.04 -6.63
C PRO A 78 -12.25 -1.10 -5.76
N ASP A 79 -12.31 -1.42 -4.47
CA ASP A 79 -12.73 -0.52 -3.39
C ASP A 79 -11.88 -0.86 -2.15
N ALA A 80 -10.94 0.03 -1.81
CA ALA A 80 -9.99 -0.21 -0.73
C ALA A 80 -9.63 1.08 0.02
N LYS A 81 -9.40 0.94 1.31
CA LYS A 81 -8.76 1.96 2.14
C LYS A 81 -7.25 1.88 1.96
N LEU A 82 -6.60 3.01 1.83
CA LEU A 82 -5.14 3.11 1.89
C LEU A 82 -4.75 3.51 3.31
N MET A 83 -4.03 2.61 3.97
CA MET A 83 -3.57 2.77 5.35
C MET A 83 -2.08 3.10 5.33
N ASP A 84 -1.61 3.97 6.22
CA ASP A 84 -0.17 4.10 6.48
C ASP A 84 0.37 2.90 7.26
N ARG A 85 1.69 2.86 7.49
CA ARG A 85 2.32 1.77 8.25
C ARG A 85 1.92 1.74 9.74
N ALA A 86 1.34 2.81 10.27
CA ALA A 86 0.77 2.88 11.62
C ALA A 86 -0.69 2.44 11.69
N GLY A 87 -1.30 2.09 10.55
CA GLY A 87 -2.70 1.65 10.47
C GLY A 87 -3.71 2.79 10.42
N LYS A 88 -3.28 4.03 10.19
CA LYS A 88 -4.18 5.16 9.98
C LYS A 88 -4.58 5.25 8.52
N GLN A 89 -5.86 5.48 8.22
CA GLN A 89 -6.30 5.71 6.86
C GLN A 89 -5.78 7.06 6.35
N VAL A 90 -5.08 7.02 5.21
CA VAL A 90 -4.48 8.18 4.54
C VAL A 90 -5.04 8.40 3.13
N GLY A 91 -5.89 7.49 2.66
CA GLY A 91 -6.50 7.61 1.35
C GLY A 91 -7.44 6.47 1.02
N LYS A 92 -7.80 6.37 -0.24
CA LYS A 92 -8.62 5.28 -0.82
C LYS A 92 -8.16 4.96 -2.24
N TYR A 93 -8.44 3.72 -2.67
CA TYR A 93 -8.22 3.24 -4.03
C TYR A 93 -9.50 2.63 -4.55
N TYR A 94 -10.02 3.15 -5.65
CA TYR A 94 -11.33 2.77 -6.17
C TYR A 94 -11.38 2.87 -7.70
N GLY A 95 -12.44 2.42 -8.30
CA GLY A 95 -12.66 2.52 -9.75
C GLY A 95 -13.87 1.77 -10.25
N PRO A 96 -14.15 1.79 -11.56
CA PRO A 96 -13.37 2.37 -12.68
C PRO A 96 -13.52 3.90 -12.85
N PRO A 97 -12.55 4.61 -13.43
CA PRO A 97 -11.17 4.15 -13.64
C PRO A 97 -10.43 3.99 -12.31
N ALA A 98 -9.40 3.13 -12.30
CA ALA A 98 -8.57 2.95 -11.12
C ALA A 98 -7.98 4.28 -10.64
N THR A 99 -8.37 4.71 -9.44
CA THR A 99 -8.07 6.03 -8.89
C THR A 99 -7.52 5.88 -7.48
N TRP A 100 -6.37 6.50 -7.23
CA TRP A 100 -5.79 6.69 -5.90
C TRP A 100 -6.10 8.10 -5.43
N GLU A 101 -6.73 8.24 -4.27
CA GLU A 101 -7.11 9.52 -3.69
C GLU A 101 -6.59 9.61 -2.27
N SER A 102 -5.87 10.68 -1.96
CA SER A 102 -5.40 11.02 -0.61
C SER A 102 -6.52 11.66 0.21
N MET A 103 -6.41 11.59 1.54
CA MET A 103 -7.37 12.26 2.44
C MET A 103 -7.36 13.79 2.32
N ASP A 104 -6.35 14.38 1.68
CA ASP A 104 -6.32 15.82 1.35
C ASP A 104 -7.14 16.19 0.09
N GLY A 105 -7.78 15.20 -0.56
CA GLY A 105 -8.59 15.37 -1.75
C GLY A 105 -7.83 15.33 -3.07
N SER A 106 -6.48 15.33 -3.05
CA SER A 106 -5.69 15.14 -4.26
C SER A 106 -5.82 13.70 -4.74
N LYS A 107 -5.93 13.51 -6.06
CA LYS A 107 -6.13 12.18 -6.65
C LYS A 107 -5.51 12.06 -8.03
N LEU A 108 -5.25 10.84 -8.44
CA LEU A 108 -4.76 10.53 -9.78
C LEU A 108 -5.26 9.17 -10.27
N THR A 109 -5.23 9.02 -11.57
CA THR A 109 -5.33 7.74 -12.26
C THR A 109 -3.97 7.33 -12.80
N ALA A 110 -3.85 6.14 -13.35
CA ALA A 110 -2.57 5.69 -13.91
C ALA A 110 -2.77 4.73 -15.07
N THR A 111 -1.71 4.60 -15.89
CA THR A 111 -1.64 3.67 -17.01
C THR A 111 -0.72 2.50 -16.64
N GLN A 112 -1.18 1.27 -16.82
CA GLN A 112 -0.38 0.08 -16.56
C GLN A 112 0.81 0.01 -17.53
N LEU A 113 2.00 -0.18 -16.98
CA LEU A 113 3.22 -0.43 -17.75
C LEU A 113 3.59 -1.92 -17.78
N ALA A 114 3.57 -2.56 -16.63
CA ALA A 114 3.98 -3.95 -16.49
C ALA A 114 3.29 -4.65 -15.32
N VAL A 115 3.29 -5.97 -15.39
CA VAL A 115 2.87 -6.87 -14.30
C VAL A 115 3.93 -7.98 -14.13
N ALA A 116 3.95 -8.57 -12.94
CA ALA A 116 4.73 -9.77 -12.65
C ALA A 116 3.93 -10.68 -11.70
N PRO A 117 4.21 -11.99 -11.65
CA PRO A 117 3.49 -12.89 -10.75
C PRO A 117 3.51 -12.43 -9.29
N GLY A 118 2.35 -12.43 -8.64
CA GLY A 118 2.18 -12.12 -7.21
C GLY A 118 2.23 -13.35 -6.30
N GLY A 119 2.48 -14.54 -6.89
CA GLY A 119 2.38 -15.83 -6.20
C GLY A 119 0.97 -16.43 -6.29
N THR A 120 0.87 -17.71 -5.96
CA THR A 120 -0.40 -18.47 -6.06
C THR A 120 -1.49 -17.82 -5.20
N GLY A 121 -2.67 -17.63 -5.78
CA GLY A 121 -3.84 -17.07 -5.11
C GLY A 121 -3.80 -15.54 -4.92
N ASN A 122 -2.78 -14.86 -5.46
CA ASN A 122 -2.63 -13.41 -5.35
C ASN A 122 -2.73 -12.73 -6.71
N ILE A 123 -3.31 -11.52 -6.74
CA ILE A 123 -3.25 -10.69 -7.94
C ILE A 123 -1.80 -10.33 -8.27
N PRO A 124 -1.48 -10.08 -9.54
CA PRO A 124 -0.12 -9.76 -9.96
C PRO A 124 0.45 -8.53 -9.25
N LEU A 125 1.78 -8.51 -9.07
CA LEU A 125 2.53 -7.28 -8.87
C LEU A 125 2.33 -6.38 -10.09
N GLN A 126 2.41 -5.05 -9.91
CA GLN A 126 2.12 -4.13 -11.00
C GLN A 126 2.97 -2.87 -10.89
N LEU A 127 3.44 -2.39 -12.02
CA LEU A 127 3.98 -1.04 -12.18
C LEU A 127 3.02 -0.23 -13.05
N VAL A 128 2.64 0.95 -12.57
CA VAL A 128 1.85 1.90 -13.34
C VAL A 128 2.54 3.26 -13.42
N LYS A 129 2.38 3.95 -14.54
CA LYS A 129 2.76 5.36 -14.71
C LYS A 129 1.58 6.23 -14.30
N ALA A 130 1.80 7.13 -13.36
CA ALA A 130 0.77 8.06 -12.91
C ALA A 130 0.40 9.06 -14.01
N ASN A 131 -0.89 9.32 -14.18
CA ASN A 131 -1.39 10.45 -14.95
C ASN A 131 -1.30 11.71 -14.08
N PRO A 132 -1.35 12.92 -14.67
CA PRO A 132 -1.35 14.16 -13.91
C PRO A 132 -2.38 14.14 -12.78
N ALA A 133 -1.94 14.53 -11.58
CA ALA A 133 -2.83 14.57 -10.43
C ALA A 133 -3.87 15.69 -10.56
N MET A 134 -5.06 15.42 -10.06
CA MET A 134 -6.13 16.39 -9.86
C MET A 134 -6.09 16.88 -8.41
N GLY A 135 -6.14 18.20 -8.21
CA GLY A 135 -6.04 18.83 -6.90
C GLY A 135 -4.61 18.94 -6.38
N ALA A 136 -4.40 19.88 -5.48
CA ALA A 136 -3.13 20.05 -4.77
C ALA A 136 -3.06 19.10 -3.57
N GLY A 137 -1.89 18.49 -3.31
CA GLY A 137 -1.69 17.61 -2.16
C GLY A 137 -0.71 16.49 -2.41
N ALA A 138 -0.82 15.41 -1.64
CA ALA A 138 0.12 14.30 -1.60
C ALA A 138 0.34 13.63 -2.96
N MET A 139 -0.71 13.57 -3.80
CA MET A 139 -0.66 12.93 -5.12
C MET A 139 0.00 13.80 -6.19
N GLN A 140 0.19 15.09 -5.95
CA GLN A 140 0.82 15.98 -6.91
C GLN A 140 2.28 15.59 -7.18
N GLY A 141 2.67 15.51 -8.45
CA GLY A 141 4.02 15.14 -8.87
C GLY A 141 4.38 13.66 -8.70
N VAL A 142 3.43 12.79 -8.35
CA VAL A 142 3.62 11.34 -8.40
C VAL A 142 3.87 10.93 -9.84
N THR A 143 4.93 10.15 -10.06
CA THR A 143 5.38 9.67 -11.38
C THR A 143 5.01 8.21 -11.62
N PHE A 144 5.18 7.38 -10.60
CA PHE A 144 4.90 5.95 -10.66
C PHE A 144 4.24 5.46 -9.37
N ILE A 145 3.46 4.39 -9.51
CA ILE A 145 2.94 3.62 -8.38
C ILE A 145 3.27 2.15 -8.62
N GLN A 146 3.78 1.47 -7.60
CA GLN A 146 3.91 0.02 -7.59
C GLN A 146 2.82 -0.59 -6.73
N ARG A 147 2.23 -1.69 -7.17
CA ARG A 147 1.45 -2.61 -6.36
C ARG A 147 2.31 -3.83 -6.07
N VAL A 148 2.62 -4.06 -4.80
CA VAL A 148 3.51 -5.14 -4.33
C VAL A 148 2.91 -5.84 -3.12
N ALA A 149 3.54 -6.89 -2.61
CA ALA A 149 3.12 -7.64 -1.43
C ALA A 149 1.63 -8.04 -1.48
N THR A 150 1.16 -8.45 -2.66
CA THR A 150 -0.25 -8.77 -2.92
C THR A 150 -0.69 -10.00 -2.14
N LYS A 151 -1.92 -9.96 -1.61
CA LYS A 151 -2.58 -11.07 -0.92
C LYS A 151 -4.01 -11.16 -1.40
N GLY A 152 -4.41 -12.31 -1.95
CA GLY A 152 -5.76 -12.54 -2.46
C GLY A 152 -6.08 -11.72 -3.71
N GLY A 153 -7.35 -11.40 -3.90
CA GLY A 153 -7.85 -10.55 -4.97
C GLY A 153 -8.01 -11.22 -6.33
N VAL A 154 -7.66 -12.49 -6.48
CA VAL A 154 -7.85 -13.23 -7.74
C VAL A 154 -9.34 -13.43 -8.04
N ALA A 155 -9.67 -13.62 -9.31
CA ALA A 155 -11.02 -13.91 -9.74
C ALA A 155 -11.61 -15.13 -9.01
N PRO A 156 -12.95 -15.17 -8.81
CA PRO A 156 -13.61 -16.29 -8.12
C PRO A 156 -13.32 -17.63 -8.77
N ALA A 157 -13.16 -18.68 -7.96
CA ALA A 157 -12.97 -20.05 -8.45
C ALA A 157 -14.25 -20.66 -9.04
N MET A 158 -15.42 -20.11 -8.70
CA MET A 158 -16.69 -20.58 -9.26
C MET A 158 -16.78 -20.29 -10.77
N PRO A 159 -17.37 -21.18 -11.56
CA PRO A 159 -17.48 -20.94 -13.00
C PRO A 159 -18.32 -19.70 -13.34
N CYS A 160 -17.85 -18.93 -14.31
CA CYS A 160 -18.65 -17.96 -15.03
C CYS A 160 -19.21 -18.68 -16.27
N ALA A 161 -20.53 -18.67 -16.45
CA ALA A 161 -21.23 -19.39 -17.50
C ALA A 161 -22.44 -18.58 -17.98
N ALA A 162 -23.12 -19.04 -19.06
CA ALA A 162 -24.27 -18.37 -19.63
C ALA A 162 -25.38 -18.06 -18.61
N GLY A 163 -25.58 -18.94 -17.63
CA GLY A 163 -26.65 -18.80 -16.63
C GLY A 163 -26.34 -17.74 -15.54
N ASN A 164 -25.13 -17.23 -15.46
CA ASN A 164 -24.76 -16.22 -14.47
C ASN A 164 -24.07 -14.98 -15.06
N VAL A 165 -24.27 -14.74 -16.35
CA VAL A 165 -23.82 -13.48 -16.99
C VAL A 165 -24.43 -12.28 -16.28
N GLY A 166 -23.62 -11.27 -15.99
CA GLY A 166 -24.00 -10.08 -15.22
C GLY A 166 -23.89 -10.27 -13.70
N ALA A 167 -23.72 -11.50 -13.20
CA ALA A 167 -23.47 -11.72 -11.79
C ALA A 167 -22.16 -11.06 -11.35
N LYS A 168 -22.17 -10.50 -10.13
CA LYS A 168 -21.00 -9.88 -9.51
C LYS A 168 -20.53 -10.70 -8.33
N GLN A 169 -19.23 -10.82 -8.20
CA GLN A 169 -18.57 -11.46 -7.07
C GLN A 169 -17.54 -10.51 -6.47
N ILE A 170 -17.51 -10.47 -5.15
CA ILE A 170 -16.60 -9.62 -4.38
C ILE A 170 -15.57 -10.52 -3.71
N VAL A 171 -14.30 -10.21 -3.89
CA VAL A 171 -13.19 -10.92 -3.26
C VAL A 171 -12.35 -9.94 -2.44
N ASN A 172 -11.91 -10.37 -1.26
CA ASN A 172 -11.04 -9.57 -0.43
C ASN A 172 -9.61 -9.57 -0.99
N TYR A 173 -8.91 -8.45 -0.84
CA TYR A 173 -7.50 -8.36 -1.17
C TYR A 173 -6.76 -7.38 -0.26
N GLN A 174 -5.46 -7.53 -0.23
CA GLN A 174 -4.51 -6.57 0.33
C GLN A 174 -3.34 -6.42 -0.62
N ALA A 175 -2.79 -5.22 -0.71
CA ALA A 175 -1.55 -4.94 -1.43
C ALA A 175 -0.87 -3.69 -0.86
N ASP A 176 0.45 -3.63 -0.97
CA ASP A 176 1.16 -2.38 -0.72
C ASP A 176 1.16 -1.54 -1.99
N TYR A 177 0.86 -0.25 -1.84
CA TYR A 177 0.99 0.76 -2.89
C TYR A 177 2.10 1.71 -2.53
N ILE A 178 3.15 1.71 -3.34
CA ILE A 178 4.35 2.52 -3.15
C ILE A 178 4.35 3.63 -4.20
N PHE A 179 4.34 4.86 -3.75
CA PHE A 179 4.26 6.05 -4.61
C PHE A 179 5.63 6.69 -4.75
N TYR A 180 5.96 7.09 -5.98
CA TYR A 180 7.24 7.67 -6.34
C TYR A 180 7.06 9.05 -6.95
N LYS A 181 8.06 9.92 -6.71
CA LYS A 181 8.23 11.19 -7.43
C LYS A 181 9.63 11.25 -8.01
N ALA A 182 9.85 12.12 -9.00
CA ALA A 182 11.18 12.42 -9.49
C ALA A 182 12.08 12.88 -8.33
N SER A 183 13.37 12.50 -8.39
CA SER A 183 14.38 12.84 -7.37
C SER A 183 14.83 14.27 -7.49
#